data_678ee2f595c09d4cb529e7beade1aca8
#
_entry.id   678ee2f595c09d4cb529e7beade1aca8
#
_cell.length_a   1.000
_cell.length_b   1.000
_cell.length_c   1.000
_cell.angle_alpha   90.00
_cell.angle_beta   90.00
_cell.angle_gamma   90.00
#
_symmetry.space_group_name_H-M   'P 1'
#
loop_
_entity.id
_entity.type
_entity.pdbx_description
1 polymer ?
#
loop_
_entity_poly.entity_id
_entity_poly.type
_entity_poly.pdbx_seq_one_letter_code
_entity_poly.pdbx_strand_id
1 'polypeptide(L)'
;GIYAAYSAAREGADVILLENDDNIGGMHVQGNVQGYYYGAKGGTYEEDDKMCFSNDVYIGKGTFPFLKQSLYTKRLSDIGVNLLCGYTPTGVVFDEIRAIGLCALDGEKIINIGAKMIVDATSDGHIIRMTNVPKKYGREIDGKTVPFTVRTQFMKDGIYVAVNTDSGFLNQYDAREFSKK
;
A
#
# COMPACT_ATOMS: atom_id res chain seq x y z
N GLY A 1 4.77 1.56 2.15
CA GLY A 1 4.56 2.14 3.47
C GLY A 1 5.35 1.40 4.55
N ILE A 2 5.06 0.13 4.79
CA ILE A 2 5.60 -0.67 5.92
C ILE A 2 7.13 -0.64 5.96
N TYR A 3 7.81 -1.00 4.87
CA TYR A 3 9.27 -1.05 4.85
C TYR A 3 9.93 0.33 4.97
N ALA A 4 9.29 1.37 4.42
CA ALA A 4 9.77 2.74 4.61
C ALA A 4 9.66 3.16 6.08
N ALA A 5 8.51 2.89 6.72
CA ALA A 5 8.30 3.17 8.14
C ALA A 5 9.29 2.41 9.03
N TYR A 6 9.45 1.11 8.79
CA TYR A 6 10.40 0.26 9.52
C TYR A 6 11.84 0.78 9.38
N SER A 7 12.29 1.08 8.16
CA SER A 7 13.64 1.55 7.93
C SER A 7 13.89 2.91 8.57
N ALA A 8 12.95 3.85 8.48
CA ALA A 8 13.08 5.15 9.11
C ALA A 8 13.15 5.06 10.64
N ALA A 9 12.28 4.26 11.25
CA ALA A 9 12.29 4.05 12.70
C ALA A 9 13.57 3.35 13.19
N ARG A 10 14.08 2.39 12.42
CA ARG A 10 15.35 1.72 12.71
C ARG A 10 16.53 2.69 12.73
N GLU A 11 16.49 3.73 11.89
CA GLU A 11 17.50 4.80 11.88
C GLU A 11 17.21 5.91 12.90
N GLY A 12 16.25 5.71 13.82
CA GLY A 12 15.96 6.60 14.94
C GLY A 12 14.95 7.70 14.65
N ALA A 13 14.24 7.65 13.56
CA ALA A 13 13.15 8.60 13.31
C ALA A 13 11.91 8.26 14.17
N ASP A 14 11.19 9.30 14.62
CA ASP A 14 9.84 9.17 15.14
C ASP A 14 8.87 9.06 13.97
N VAL A 15 8.18 7.93 13.85
CA VAL A 15 7.42 7.56 12.66
C VAL A 15 5.95 7.31 12.97
N ILE A 16 5.08 7.97 12.18
CA ILE A 16 3.66 7.66 12.09
C ILE A 16 3.42 6.99 10.73
N LEU A 17 2.82 5.80 10.73
CA LEU A 17 2.33 5.13 9.54
C LEU A 17 0.81 5.25 9.48
N LEU A 18 0.31 5.97 8.46
CA LEU A 18 -1.11 6.06 8.16
C LEU A 18 -1.52 4.99 7.17
N GLU A 19 -2.62 4.32 7.44
CA GLU A 19 -3.26 3.35 6.55
C GLU A 19 -4.76 3.65 6.47
N ASN A 20 -5.32 3.69 5.27
CA ASN A 20 -6.75 3.95 5.10
C ASN A 20 -7.63 2.74 5.38
N ASP A 21 -7.07 1.54 5.28
CA ASP A 21 -7.76 0.31 5.64
C ASP A 21 -7.60 0.01 7.15
N ASP A 22 -8.42 -0.91 7.65
CA ASP A 22 -8.34 -1.38 9.05
C ASP A 22 -7.07 -2.18 9.32
N ASN A 23 -6.38 -2.62 8.26
CA ASN A 23 -5.22 -3.49 8.32
C ASN A 23 -4.13 -3.05 7.36
N ILE A 24 -2.86 -3.22 7.78
CA ILE A 24 -1.69 -2.96 6.95
C ILE A 24 -1.34 -4.13 6.05
N GLY A 25 -0.62 -3.85 4.95
CA GLY A 25 -0.06 -4.87 4.07
C GLY A 25 -0.47 -4.74 2.61
N GLY A 26 -1.51 -3.93 2.33
CA GLY A 26 -1.94 -3.60 0.98
C GLY A 26 -2.09 -4.84 0.09
N MET A 27 -1.48 -4.84 -1.09
CA MET A 27 -1.60 -5.94 -2.06
C MET A 27 -1.13 -7.29 -1.54
N HIS A 28 -0.16 -7.34 -0.62
CA HIS A 28 0.32 -8.61 -0.06
C HIS A 28 -0.64 -9.24 0.94
N VAL A 29 -1.46 -8.45 1.61
CA VAL A 29 -2.42 -8.90 2.62
C VAL A 29 -3.84 -8.83 2.07
N GLN A 30 -4.38 -7.62 1.85
CA GLN A 30 -5.75 -7.43 1.37
C GLN A 30 -5.93 -7.88 -0.07
N GLY A 31 -4.95 -7.62 -0.94
CA GLY A 31 -4.96 -8.04 -2.35
C GLY A 31 -4.60 -9.50 -2.58
N ASN A 32 -4.20 -10.24 -1.53
CA ASN A 32 -3.79 -11.65 -1.62
C ASN A 32 -2.71 -11.93 -2.69
N VAL A 33 -1.87 -10.95 -3.01
CA VAL A 33 -0.72 -11.11 -3.92
C VAL A 33 0.48 -11.56 -3.10
N GLN A 34 0.67 -12.86 -2.97
CA GLN A 34 1.63 -13.44 -2.03
C GLN A 34 3.07 -13.46 -2.55
N GLY A 35 3.28 -13.38 -3.85
CA GLY A 35 4.58 -13.50 -4.48
C GLY A 35 5.23 -12.16 -4.81
N TYR A 36 6.55 -12.11 -4.70
CA TYR A 36 7.36 -11.05 -5.26
C TYR A 36 7.87 -11.47 -6.64
N TYR A 37 7.25 -10.98 -7.70
CA TYR A 37 7.45 -11.49 -9.06
C TYR A 37 8.65 -10.85 -9.77
N TYR A 38 8.87 -9.55 -9.58
CA TYR A 38 9.90 -8.79 -10.28
C TYR A 38 10.60 -7.82 -9.32
N GLY A 39 11.91 -7.71 -9.43
CA GLY A 39 12.73 -6.77 -8.68
C GLY A 39 13.98 -7.41 -8.10
N ALA A 40 14.76 -6.62 -7.36
CA ALA A 40 15.96 -7.10 -6.67
C ALA A 40 15.57 -8.04 -5.52
N LYS A 41 16.28 -9.14 -5.40
CA LYS A 41 16.14 -10.07 -4.27
C LYS A 41 16.95 -9.57 -3.09
N GLY A 42 16.54 -9.94 -1.87
CA GLY A 42 17.23 -9.60 -0.63
C GLY A 42 16.52 -8.55 0.22
N GLY A 43 17.16 -8.19 1.32
CA GLY A 43 16.67 -7.19 2.27
C GLY A 43 15.49 -7.67 3.11
N THR A 44 14.85 -6.71 3.77
CA THR A 44 13.78 -6.95 4.77
C THR A 44 12.61 -7.75 4.21
N TYR A 45 12.27 -7.57 2.93
CA TYR A 45 11.17 -8.32 2.30
C TYR A 45 11.47 -9.82 2.27
N GLU A 46 12.69 -10.21 1.85
CA GLU A 46 13.08 -11.62 1.79
C GLU A 46 13.25 -12.23 3.18
N GLU A 47 13.69 -11.44 4.16
CA GLU A 47 13.73 -11.85 5.56
C GLU A 47 12.32 -12.18 6.07
N ASP A 48 11.33 -11.33 5.76
CA ASP A 48 9.94 -11.54 6.15
C ASP A 48 9.34 -12.78 5.48
N ASP A 49 9.62 -12.99 4.19
CA ASP A 49 9.20 -14.19 3.50
C ASP A 49 9.78 -15.44 4.16
N LYS A 50 11.08 -15.44 4.43
CA LYS A 50 11.74 -16.57 5.13
C LYS A 50 11.11 -16.82 6.49
N MET A 51 10.83 -15.78 7.27
CA MET A 51 10.18 -15.91 8.57
C MET A 51 8.77 -16.51 8.45
N CYS A 52 7.98 -16.07 7.47
CA CYS A 52 6.64 -16.61 7.23
C CYS A 52 6.66 -18.07 6.81
N PHE A 53 7.68 -18.49 6.05
CA PHE A 53 7.77 -19.86 5.56
C PHE A 53 8.48 -20.82 6.53
N SER A 54 9.40 -20.34 7.38
CA SER A 54 10.23 -21.18 8.25
C SER A 54 9.53 -21.63 9.54
N ASN A 55 8.43 -21.00 9.92
CA ASN A 55 7.79 -21.23 11.21
C ASN A 55 6.75 -22.37 11.20
N ASP A 56 6.75 -23.26 10.21
CA ASP A 56 5.78 -24.37 10.06
C ASP A 56 4.29 -23.96 10.24
N VAL A 57 4.03 -22.67 10.29
CA VAL A 57 2.73 -22.06 10.50
C VAL A 57 1.99 -21.93 9.16
N TYR A 58 2.49 -22.58 8.12
CA TYR A 58 1.80 -22.67 6.83
C TYR A 58 0.58 -23.57 6.96
N ILE A 59 -0.44 -23.07 7.60
CA ILE A 59 -1.73 -23.73 7.71
C ILE A 59 -2.55 -23.36 6.46
N GLY A 60 -2.25 -24.03 5.36
CA GLY A 60 -3.00 -23.90 4.10
C GLY A 60 -2.77 -22.58 3.34
N LYS A 61 -3.21 -22.56 2.09
CA LYS A 61 -3.03 -21.43 1.15
C LYS A 61 -3.79 -20.14 1.54
N GLY A 62 -4.62 -20.17 2.57
CA GLY A 62 -5.42 -19.01 3.01
C GLY A 62 -4.86 -18.24 4.22
N THR A 63 -3.81 -18.75 4.87
CA THR A 63 -3.30 -18.18 6.13
C THR A 63 -2.10 -17.24 5.95
N PHE A 64 -1.42 -17.34 4.83
CA PHE A 64 -0.23 -16.55 4.54
C PHE A 64 -0.44 -15.01 4.67
N PRO A 65 -1.54 -14.40 4.16
CA PRO A 65 -1.79 -12.98 4.37
C PRO A 65 -1.90 -12.60 5.85
N PHE A 66 -2.56 -13.40 6.68
CA PHE A 66 -2.69 -13.14 8.12
C PHE A 66 -1.35 -13.22 8.85
N LEU A 67 -0.49 -14.16 8.47
CA LEU A 67 0.86 -14.28 9.03
C LEU A 67 1.70 -13.04 8.68
N LYS A 68 1.68 -12.62 7.43
CA LYS A 68 2.36 -11.39 7.00
C LYS A 68 1.84 -10.16 7.72
N GLN A 69 0.54 -10.01 7.85
CA GLN A 69 -0.07 -8.90 8.58
C GLN A 69 0.40 -8.88 10.04
N SER A 70 0.35 -10.02 10.72
CA SER A 70 0.78 -10.16 12.11
C SER A 70 2.27 -9.84 12.26
N LEU A 71 3.11 -10.33 11.34
CA LEU A 71 4.54 -10.04 11.32
C LEU A 71 4.82 -8.56 11.13
N TYR A 72 4.15 -7.92 10.18
CA TYR A 72 4.31 -6.48 9.91
C TYR A 72 3.89 -5.64 11.11
N THR A 73 2.74 -5.93 11.70
CA THR A 73 2.23 -5.22 12.87
C THR A 73 3.20 -5.37 14.05
N LYS A 74 3.64 -6.60 14.32
CA LYS A 74 4.61 -6.85 15.38
C LYS A 74 5.93 -6.13 15.14
N ARG A 75 6.50 -6.21 13.94
CA ARG A 75 7.78 -5.59 13.59
C ARG A 75 7.74 -4.06 13.75
N LEU A 76 6.65 -3.43 13.35
CA LEU A 76 6.48 -1.98 13.50
C LEU A 76 6.28 -1.58 14.97
N SER A 77 5.51 -2.37 15.72
CA SER A 77 5.29 -2.15 17.15
C SER A 77 6.58 -2.31 17.95
N ASP A 78 7.38 -3.35 17.66
CA ASP A 78 8.63 -3.64 18.38
C ASP A 78 9.66 -2.48 18.28
N ILE A 79 9.62 -1.68 17.22
CA ILE A 79 10.51 -0.53 17.03
C ILE A 79 9.84 0.83 17.25
N GLY A 80 8.62 0.85 17.78
CA GLY A 80 7.94 2.06 18.22
C GLY A 80 7.28 2.89 17.11
N VAL A 81 6.98 2.31 15.94
CA VAL A 81 6.19 3.01 14.92
C VAL A 81 4.76 3.19 15.39
N ASN A 82 4.27 4.43 15.36
CA ASN A 82 2.87 4.74 15.65
C ASN A 82 2.01 4.42 14.42
N LEU A 83 1.23 3.33 14.51
CA LEU A 83 0.37 2.85 13.43
C LEU A 83 -1.05 3.38 13.60
N LEU A 84 -1.55 4.11 12.61
CA LEU A 84 -2.91 4.65 12.53
C LEU A 84 -3.63 4.02 11.34
N CYS A 85 -4.46 3.01 11.59
CA CYS A 85 -5.35 2.39 10.60
C CYS A 85 -6.73 3.07 10.58
N GLY A 86 -7.44 3.00 9.44
CA GLY A 86 -8.72 3.66 9.25
C GLY A 86 -8.62 5.17 8.99
N TYR A 87 -7.42 5.68 8.71
CA TYR A 87 -7.18 7.11 8.47
C TYR A 87 -6.94 7.41 7.00
N THR A 88 -7.87 8.10 6.38
CA THR A 88 -7.76 8.50 4.96
C THR A 88 -7.12 9.89 4.86
N PRO A 89 -5.95 10.03 4.22
CA PRO A 89 -5.37 11.34 3.94
C PRO A 89 -6.29 12.17 3.03
N THR A 90 -6.59 13.41 3.44
CA THR A 90 -7.49 14.32 2.74
C THR A 90 -6.84 15.62 2.28
N GLY A 91 -5.63 15.90 2.73
CA GLY A 91 -4.90 17.10 2.36
C GLY A 91 -3.47 17.13 2.85
N VAL A 92 -2.68 18.00 2.26
CA VAL A 92 -1.29 18.29 2.68
C VAL A 92 -1.25 19.68 3.27
N VAL A 93 -0.64 19.80 4.46
CA VAL A 93 -0.43 21.10 5.12
C VAL A 93 0.90 21.68 4.66
N PHE A 94 0.88 22.92 4.22
CA PHE A 94 2.06 23.63 3.75
C PHE A 94 2.40 24.82 4.65
N ASP A 95 3.70 25.05 4.80
CA ASP A 95 4.29 26.32 5.20
C ASP A 95 5.04 26.85 3.98
N GLU A 96 4.52 27.89 3.35
CA GLU A 96 4.96 28.38 2.02
C GLU A 96 4.99 27.22 0.99
N ILE A 97 6.17 26.77 0.60
CA ILE A 97 6.39 25.69 -0.39
C ILE A 97 6.70 24.34 0.26
N ARG A 98 6.89 24.30 1.57
CA ARG A 98 7.28 23.10 2.31
C ARG A 98 6.06 22.37 2.86
N ALA A 99 5.92 21.11 2.55
CA ALA A 99 4.96 20.24 3.22
C ALA A 99 5.40 20.00 4.67
N ILE A 100 4.53 20.37 5.64
CA ILE A 100 4.80 20.26 7.08
C ILE A 100 3.85 19.32 7.80
N GLY A 101 2.92 18.70 7.09
CA GLY A 101 1.97 17.77 7.69
C GLY A 101 0.92 17.29 6.71
N LEU A 102 0.02 16.46 7.23
CA LEU A 102 -1.14 15.92 6.53
C LEU A 102 -2.41 16.20 7.32
N CYS A 103 -3.52 16.41 6.60
CA CYS A 103 -4.86 16.26 7.13
C CYS A 103 -5.33 14.83 6.86
N ALA A 104 -5.92 14.16 7.84
CA ALA A 104 -6.47 12.81 7.68
C ALA A 104 -7.85 12.71 8.34
N LEU A 105 -8.75 11.97 7.71
CA LEU A 105 -10.10 11.68 8.19
C LEU A 105 -10.08 10.31 8.88
N ASP A 106 -10.58 10.23 10.11
CA ASP A 106 -10.71 8.98 10.89
C ASP A 106 -12.11 8.33 10.80
N GLY A 107 -12.87 8.70 9.75
CA GLY A 107 -14.26 8.31 9.56
C GLY A 107 -15.26 9.34 10.08
N GLU A 108 -14.95 10.10 11.13
CA GLU A 108 -15.84 11.10 11.73
C GLU A 108 -15.29 12.53 11.66
N LYS A 109 -14.01 12.70 11.93
CA LYS A 109 -13.37 14.01 12.02
C LYS A 109 -12.03 14.06 11.29
N ILE A 110 -11.68 15.26 10.88
CA ILE A 110 -10.35 15.53 10.30
C ILE A 110 -9.38 15.87 11.43
N ILE A 111 -8.25 15.19 11.42
CA ILE A 111 -7.10 15.48 12.29
C ILE A 111 -5.94 16.02 11.46
N ASN A 112 -5.10 16.83 12.11
CA ASN A 112 -3.86 17.34 11.51
C ASN A 112 -2.66 16.64 12.14
N ILE A 113 -1.78 16.12 11.31
CA ILE A 113 -0.57 15.42 11.71
C ILE A 113 0.62 16.20 11.20
N GLY A 114 1.39 16.80 12.11
CA GLY A 114 2.63 17.49 11.76
C GLY A 114 3.74 16.50 11.42
N ALA A 115 4.53 16.80 10.39
CA ALA A 115 5.66 15.97 9.97
C ALA A 115 6.79 16.80 9.37
N LYS A 116 8.04 16.42 9.69
CA LYS A 116 9.23 17.00 9.06
C LYS A 116 9.47 16.44 7.66
N MET A 117 9.03 15.21 7.41
CA MET A 117 9.15 14.48 6.15
C MET A 117 7.91 13.64 5.92
N ILE A 118 7.43 13.62 4.69
CA ILE A 118 6.29 12.81 4.28
C ILE A 118 6.74 11.86 3.17
N VAL A 119 6.43 10.58 3.34
CA VAL A 119 6.67 9.54 2.32
C VAL A 119 5.32 9.12 1.76
N ASP A 120 5.05 9.44 0.50
CA ASP A 120 3.87 8.93 -0.20
C ASP A 120 4.13 7.49 -0.64
N ALA A 121 3.53 6.55 0.07
CA ALA A 121 3.58 5.12 -0.21
C ALA A 121 2.21 4.57 -0.62
N THR A 122 1.31 5.44 -1.05
CA THR A 122 0.04 5.04 -1.64
C THR A 122 0.28 4.41 -3.01
N SER A 123 -0.63 3.54 -3.44
CA SER A 123 -0.44 2.80 -4.69
C SER A 123 -0.44 3.67 -5.95
N ASP A 124 -1.00 4.87 -5.88
CA ASP A 124 -1.24 5.74 -7.03
C ASP A 124 -0.79 7.19 -6.85
N GLY A 125 0.05 7.45 -5.84
CA GLY A 125 0.54 8.80 -5.54
C GLY A 125 -0.57 9.73 -5.03
N HIS A 126 -1.44 9.22 -4.14
CA HIS A 126 -2.58 9.98 -3.64
C HIS A 126 -2.16 11.28 -2.94
N ILE A 127 -1.10 11.25 -2.14
CA ILE A 127 -0.58 12.42 -1.43
C ILE A 127 0.03 13.42 -2.40
N ILE A 128 0.90 12.95 -3.31
CA ILE A 128 1.56 13.85 -4.28
C ILE A 128 0.54 14.52 -5.21
N ARG A 129 -0.59 13.88 -5.51
CA ARG A 129 -1.67 14.48 -6.32
C ARG A 129 -2.35 15.65 -5.63
N MET A 130 -2.34 15.71 -4.30
CA MET A 130 -2.88 16.84 -3.51
C MET A 130 -1.91 18.04 -3.45
N THR A 131 -0.73 17.93 -4.03
CA THR A 131 0.28 19.00 -4.05
C THR A 131 0.32 19.71 -5.40
N ASN A 132 0.98 20.87 -5.45
CA ASN A 132 1.26 21.61 -6.68
C ASN A 132 2.59 21.23 -7.33
N VAL A 133 3.24 20.14 -6.88
CA VAL A 133 4.49 19.65 -7.48
C VAL A 133 4.23 19.23 -8.93
N PRO A 134 5.10 19.60 -9.88
CA PRO A 134 4.99 19.14 -11.27
C PRO A 134 4.94 17.62 -11.34
N LYS A 135 3.96 17.08 -12.06
CA LYS A 135 3.68 15.64 -12.14
C LYS A 135 3.61 15.21 -13.59
N LYS A 136 4.10 14.01 -13.89
CA LYS A 136 3.89 13.34 -15.16
C LYS A 136 2.86 12.22 -14.98
N TYR A 137 2.01 12.03 -15.97
CA TYR A 137 1.02 10.97 -16.02
C TYR A 137 1.23 10.12 -17.27
N GLY A 138 1.11 8.80 -17.11
CA GLY A 138 1.27 7.87 -18.20
C GLY A 138 2.73 7.67 -18.63
N ARG A 139 2.88 6.85 -19.67
CA ARG A 139 4.20 6.53 -20.25
C ARG A 139 4.70 7.69 -21.09
N GLU A 140 6.01 7.94 -21.05
CA GLU A 140 6.61 9.04 -21.81
C GLU A 140 6.44 8.90 -23.34
N ILE A 141 6.36 7.65 -23.82
CA ILE A 141 6.27 7.35 -25.26
C ILE A 141 4.89 7.62 -25.87
N ASP A 142 3.81 7.44 -25.12
CA ASP A 142 2.44 7.51 -25.66
C ASP A 142 1.40 8.12 -24.71
N GLY A 143 1.81 8.54 -23.53
CA GLY A 143 0.95 9.14 -22.51
C GLY A 143 -0.06 8.17 -21.86
N LYS A 144 -0.05 6.89 -22.21
CA LYS A 144 -1.01 5.92 -21.68
C LYS A 144 -0.67 5.53 -20.26
N THR A 145 -1.71 5.36 -19.45
CA THR A 145 -1.60 4.85 -18.09
C THR A 145 -1.42 3.33 -18.07
N VAL A 146 -1.27 2.74 -16.88
CA VAL A 146 -1.21 1.27 -16.73
C VAL A 146 -2.53 0.65 -17.18
N PRO A 147 -2.53 -0.47 -17.93
CA PRO A 147 -3.76 -1.18 -18.28
C PRO A 147 -4.49 -1.63 -17.01
N PHE A 148 -5.81 -1.52 -17.05
CA PHE A 148 -6.66 -2.00 -15.98
C PHE A 148 -6.88 -3.51 -16.14
N THR A 149 -6.55 -4.29 -15.11
CA THR A 149 -6.74 -5.74 -15.08
C THR A 149 -7.49 -6.13 -13.82
N VAL A 150 -8.57 -6.88 -13.98
CA VAL A 150 -9.28 -7.51 -12.86
C VAL A 150 -8.82 -8.96 -12.73
N ARG A 151 -8.39 -9.32 -11.52
CA ARG A 151 -8.11 -10.71 -11.18
C ARG A 151 -9.19 -11.25 -10.27
N THR A 152 -9.96 -12.21 -10.77
CA THR A 152 -10.95 -12.94 -9.99
C THR A 152 -10.36 -14.25 -9.48
N GLN A 153 -10.50 -14.49 -8.19
CA GLN A 153 -10.02 -15.71 -7.55
C GLN A 153 -11.19 -16.43 -6.88
N PHE A 154 -11.33 -17.72 -7.12
CA PHE A 154 -12.39 -18.54 -6.55
C PHE A 154 -11.96 -20.01 -6.38
N MET A 155 -12.68 -20.73 -5.54
CA MET A 155 -12.52 -22.17 -5.41
C MET A 155 -13.52 -22.87 -6.29
N LYS A 156 -13.04 -23.82 -7.12
CA LYS A 156 -13.89 -24.70 -7.92
C LYS A 156 -13.45 -26.14 -7.64
N ASP A 157 -14.36 -26.96 -7.18
CA ASP A 157 -14.13 -28.40 -6.88
C ASP A 157 -12.89 -28.63 -5.98
N GLY A 158 -12.68 -27.75 -4.99
CA GLY A 158 -11.52 -27.78 -4.11
C GLY A 158 -10.21 -27.28 -4.73
N ILE A 159 -10.24 -26.84 -5.99
CA ILE A 159 -9.07 -26.31 -6.70
C ILE A 159 -9.15 -24.79 -6.71
N TYR A 160 -8.04 -24.14 -6.37
CA TYR A 160 -7.89 -22.70 -6.48
C TYR A 160 -7.75 -22.29 -7.96
N VAL A 161 -8.67 -21.45 -8.43
CA VAL A 161 -8.67 -20.93 -9.79
C VAL A 161 -8.51 -19.41 -9.74
N ALA A 162 -7.63 -18.88 -10.60
CA ALA A 162 -7.47 -17.45 -10.81
C ALA A 162 -7.65 -17.13 -12.29
N VAL A 163 -8.51 -16.15 -12.58
CA VAL A 163 -8.76 -15.65 -13.94
C VAL A 163 -8.41 -14.17 -13.98
N ASN A 164 -7.59 -13.78 -14.94
CA ASN A 164 -7.30 -12.39 -15.24
C ASN A 164 -8.16 -11.93 -16.41
N THR A 165 -8.80 -10.79 -16.24
CA THR A 165 -9.54 -10.12 -17.33
C THR A 165 -8.85 -8.80 -17.61
N ASP A 166 -8.19 -8.71 -18.76
CA ASP A 166 -7.55 -7.48 -19.21
C ASP A 166 -8.59 -6.55 -19.83
N SER A 167 -8.75 -5.40 -19.24
CA SER A 167 -9.70 -4.37 -19.68
C SER A 167 -9.07 -3.31 -20.58
N GLY A 168 -7.77 -3.43 -20.84
CA GLY A 168 -7.01 -2.48 -21.62
C GLY A 168 -6.78 -1.15 -20.89
N PHE A 169 -6.46 -0.12 -21.67
CA PHE A 169 -6.25 1.22 -21.13
C PHE A 169 -7.60 1.92 -20.91
N LEU A 170 -7.85 2.37 -19.70
CA LEU A 170 -9.03 3.13 -19.33
C LEU A 170 -8.64 4.58 -19.01
N ASN A 171 -9.54 5.50 -19.34
CA ASN A 171 -9.43 6.86 -18.81
C ASN A 171 -9.84 6.84 -17.33
N GLN A 172 -8.87 6.93 -16.43
CA GLN A 172 -9.09 6.89 -14.97
C GLN A 172 -9.94 8.05 -14.45
N TYR A 173 -10.14 9.10 -15.25
CA TYR A 173 -10.96 10.27 -14.90
C TYR A 173 -12.39 10.18 -15.43
N ASP A 174 -12.72 9.16 -16.23
CA ASP A 174 -14.08 8.95 -16.73
C ASP A 174 -14.70 7.71 -16.06
N ALA A 175 -15.49 7.93 -15.02
CA ALA A 175 -16.19 6.87 -14.30
C ALA A 175 -17.10 6.03 -15.21
N ARG A 176 -17.57 6.58 -16.35
CA ARG A 176 -18.40 5.86 -17.32
C ARG A 176 -17.62 4.82 -18.10
N GLU A 177 -16.31 5.00 -18.27
CA GLU A 177 -15.46 3.98 -18.89
C GLU A 177 -15.29 2.77 -17.96
N PHE A 178 -15.20 2.99 -16.65
CA PHE A 178 -15.15 1.90 -15.68
C PHE A 178 -16.46 1.10 -15.61
N SER A 179 -17.59 1.76 -15.78
CA SER A 179 -18.92 1.09 -15.72
C SER A 179 -19.25 0.25 -16.94
N LYS A 180 -18.53 0.39 -18.06
CA LYS A 180 -18.75 -0.37 -19.31
C LYS A 180 -17.98 -1.69 -19.36
N LYS A 181 -17.10 -1.94 -18.43
CA LYS A 181 -16.22 -3.12 -18.33
C LYS A 181 -16.60 -4.01 -17.17
#